data_f2ff5939ca01eda7f6f564e019c1e86e
#
_entry.id   f2ff5939ca01eda7f6f564e019c1e86e
#
_cell.length_a   1.000
_cell.length_b   1.000
_cell.length_c   1.000
_cell.angle_alpha   90.00
_cell.angle_beta   90.00
_cell.angle_gamma   90.00
#
_symmetry.space_group_name_H-M   'P 1'
#
loop_
_entity.id
_entity.type
_entity.pdbx_description
1 polymer ?
#
loop_
_entity_poly.entity_id
_entity_poly.type
_entity_poly.pdbx_seq_one_letter_code
_entity_poly.pdbx_strand_id
1 'polypeptide(L)'
;MKLSNNLLKAVPLSQLAAGGKELVIRCPYCGHTSSKGKRHMYISVSDDKPIMYNCFKCEAKGIANKNFLNDIGLKDSNLIAQIESHNRTISRNSSSVLYGEAQRQYQSVFSTDNALVRLSDFTDKLNYVRMRLGNNLPDSYLLSCRLVFDISPFFGAIRKIFKATDEDLMKIQKDYVGFLSTNGTALILRCIKQVDSKFRYIIIKLYEENFTKIYSMPTSVNIMEQAPEVHITEGQFDILSVYFNMKQMSNGIYLAASGNKYLATLSYIISKGVIDMNLNLYFDNDDAGSISEKQMLSFIKGNARLFERSSITFHKNIKDKDFGVPLDMIEDKITRIK
;
A
#
# COMPACT_ATOMS: atom_id res chain seq x y z
N MET A 1 -26.27 -18.56 11.51
CA MET A 1 -27.01 -17.27 11.61
C MET A 1 -26.04 -16.22 11.13
N LYS A 2 -26.38 -15.45 10.10
CA LYS A 2 -25.40 -14.56 9.47
C LYS A 2 -24.99 -13.43 10.43
N LEU A 3 -23.70 -13.15 10.52
CA LEU A 3 -23.12 -12.11 11.37
C LEU A 3 -23.76 -10.73 11.11
N SER A 4 -24.19 -10.46 9.86
CA SER A 4 -24.95 -9.28 9.44
C SER A 4 -26.25 -9.07 10.26
N ASN A 5 -27.00 -10.14 10.51
CA ASN A 5 -28.26 -10.04 11.24
C ASN A 5 -28.03 -9.74 12.72
N ASN A 6 -26.94 -10.25 13.29
CA ASN A 6 -26.56 -9.98 14.67
C ASN A 6 -26.12 -8.53 14.85
N LEU A 7 -25.32 -8.02 13.91
CA LEU A 7 -24.91 -6.61 13.89
C LEU A 7 -26.09 -5.66 13.70
N LEU A 8 -27.02 -5.96 12.79
CA LEU A 8 -28.21 -5.14 12.58
C LEU A 8 -29.04 -4.99 13.85
N LYS A 9 -29.19 -6.09 14.61
CA LYS A 9 -29.96 -6.07 15.87
C LYS A 9 -29.23 -5.36 17.01
N ALA A 10 -27.91 -5.44 17.02
CA ALA A 10 -27.08 -4.96 18.12
C ALA A 10 -26.60 -3.50 17.96
N VAL A 11 -26.55 -2.98 16.72
CA VAL A 11 -26.10 -1.60 16.45
C VAL A 11 -27.32 -0.67 16.37
N PRO A 12 -27.45 0.28 17.31
CA PRO A 12 -28.61 1.18 17.34
C PRO A 12 -28.76 1.99 16.06
N LEU A 13 -30.00 2.16 15.61
CA LEU A 13 -30.34 3.00 14.45
C LEU A 13 -29.63 2.61 13.13
N SER A 14 -29.16 1.36 13.01
CA SER A 14 -28.60 0.85 11.77
C SER A 14 -29.71 0.47 10.76
N GLN A 15 -29.37 0.48 9.47
CA GLN A 15 -30.24 0.02 8.38
C GLN A 15 -29.42 -0.85 7.43
N LEU A 16 -30.08 -1.83 6.79
CA LEU A 16 -29.46 -2.62 5.73
C LEU A 16 -29.43 -1.85 4.41
N ALA A 17 -28.34 -1.98 3.71
CA ALA A 17 -28.12 -1.48 2.35
C ALA A 17 -27.47 -2.56 1.47
N ALA A 18 -27.35 -2.30 0.18
CA ALA A 18 -26.71 -3.17 -0.79
C ALA A 18 -27.20 -4.64 -0.75
N GLY A 19 -28.51 -4.84 -0.65
CA GLY A 19 -29.11 -6.18 -0.58
C GLY A 19 -28.74 -6.98 0.68
N GLY A 20 -28.45 -6.27 1.78
CA GLY A 20 -28.11 -6.89 3.06
C GLY A 20 -26.60 -7.18 3.26
N LYS A 21 -25.78 -6.70 2.34
CA LYS A 21 -24.32 -6.84 2.42
C LYS A 21 -23.65 -5.71 3.21
N GLU A 22 -24.38 -4.64 3.51
CA GLU A 22 -23.88 -3.48 4.22
C GLU A 22 -24.87 -3.00 5.28
N LEU A 23 -24.36 -2.47 6.39
CA LEU A 23 -25.09 -1.69 7.35
C LEU A 23 -24.76 -0.21 7.14
N VAL A 24 -25.79 0.64 7.17
CA VAL A 24 -25.61 2.10 7.13
C VAL A 24 -25.93 2.68 8.48
N ILE A 25 -25.00 3.48 9.02
CA ILE A 25 -25.13 4.09 10.35
C ILE A 25 -24.76 5.57 10.31
N ARG A 26 -25.04 6.27 11.39
CA ARG A 26 -24.42 7.58 11.66
C ARG A 26 -22.95 7.41 11.96
N CYS A 27 -22.10 8.25 11.35
CA CYS A 27 -20.67 8.21 11.61
C CYS A 27 -20.38 8.72 13.03
N PRO A 28 -19.68 7.95 13.88
CA PRO A 28 -19.31 8.40 15.22
C PRO A 28 -18.20 9.47 15.21
N TYR A 29 -17.45 9.60 14.11
CA TYR A 29 -16.27 10.45 14.03
C TYR A 29 -16.57 11.87 13.56
N CYS A 30 -17.52 12.06 12.63
CA CYS A 30 -17.81 13.37 12.07
C CYS A 30 -19.13 13.99 12.53
N GLY A 31 -19.84 13.36 13.44
CA GLY A 31 -21.02 13.83 14.14
C GLY A 31 -21.92 14.78 13.35
N HIS A 32 -22.95 14.30 12.62
CA HIS A 32 -23.75 15.18 11.80
C HIS A 32 -24.74 15.99 12.59
N THR A 33 -24.46 17.28 12.71
CA THR A 33 -25.39 18.25 13.30
C THR A 33 -26.40 18.84 12.29
N SER A 34 -26.18 18.68 10.97
CA SER A 34 -26.91 19.48 9.97
C SER A 34 -28.09 18.81 9.27
N SER A 35 -28.37 17.53 9.51
CA SER A 35 -29.63 16.91 9.03
C SER A 35 -30.02 15.70 9.85
N LYS A 36 -31.15 15.81 10.54
CA LYS A 36 -31.81 14.69 11.22
C LYS A 36 -32.07 13.56 10.22
N GLY A 37 -31.33 12.44 10.32
CA GLY A 37 -31.61 11.22 9.58
C GLY A 37 -30.63 10.78 8.51
N LYS A 38 -29.67 11.59 8.06
CA LYS A 38 -28.70 11.15 7.04
C LYS A 38 -27.59 10.28 7.65
N ARG A 39 -27.40 9.10 7.07
CA ARG A 39 -26.37 8.13 7.43
C ARG A 39 -25.35 8.06 6.29
N HIS A 40 -24.08 8.15 6.61
CA HIS A 40 -23.01 8.24 5.61
C HIS A 40 -21.87 7.24 5.88
N MET A 41 -21.96 6.47 6.96
CA MET A 41 -21.01 5.42 7.25
C MET A 41 -21.60 4.06 6.91
N TYR A 42 -20.91 3.33 6.10
CA TYR A 42 -21.24 1.99 5.64
C TYR A 42 -20.32 1.00 6.33
N ILE A 43 -20.88 -0.10 6.81
CA ILE A 43 -20.16 -1.23 7.39
C ILE A 43 -20.42 -2.41 6.49
N SER A 44 -19.40 -2.89 5.77
CA SER A 44 -19.51 -4.09 4.95
C SER A 44 -19.54 -5.32 5.85
N VAL A 45 -20.46 -6.24 5.60
CA VAL A 45 -20.60 -7.47 6.36
C VAL A 45 -20.52 -8.63 5.38
N SER A 46 -19.38 -9.27 5.34
CA SER A 46 -19.09 -10.39 4.44
C SER A 46 -18.51 -11.55 5.24
N ASP A 47 -18.82 -12.78 4.85
CA ASP A 47 -18.28 -13.98 5.50
C ASP A 47 -16.86 -14.31 5.01
N ASP A 48 -16.46 -13.74 3.87
CA ASP A 48 -15.18 -13.99 3.18
C ASP A 48 -14.18 -12.82 3.25
N LYS A 49 -14.62 -11.68 3.82
CA LYS A 49 -13.79 -10.47 3.97
C LYS A 49 -13.85 -9.91 5.37
N PRO A 50 -12.82 -9.18 5.83
CA PRO A 50 -12.91 -8.46 7.09
C PRO A 50 -14.11 -7.52 7.09
N ILE A 51 -14.75 -7.36 8.25
CA ILE A 51 -15.80 -6.37 8.45
C ILE A 51 -15.15 -4.99 8.45
N MET A 52 -15.48 -4.19 7.44
CA MET A 52 -14.88 -2.88 7.21
C MET A 52 -15.94 -1.79 7.35
N TYR A 53 -15.49 -0.59 7.70
CA TYR A 53 -16.33 0.60 7.67
C TYR A 53 -15.72 1.69 6.78
N ASN A 54 -16.61 2.50 6.17
CA ASN A 54 -16.24 3.65 5.36
C ASN A 54 -17.29 4.75 5.50
N CYS A 55 -16.86 5.96 5.86
CA CYS A 55 -17.70 7.14 5.88
C CYS A 55 -17.45 8.00 4.64
N PHE A 56 -18.46 8.15 3.77
CA PHE A 56 -18.35 8.95 2.56
C PHE A 56 -18.28 10.48 2.79
N LYS A 57 -18.43 10.93 4.04
CA LYS A 57 -18.36 12.36 4.36
C LYS A 57 -17.02 12.79 4.94
N CYS A 58 -16.49 12.05 5.91
CA CYS A 58 -15.20 12.39 6.57
C CYS A 58 -14.08 11.43 6.18
N GLU A 59 -14.37 10.48 5.27
CA GLU A 59 -13.43 9.48 4.76
C GLU A 59 -12.83 8.55 5.84
N ALA A 60 -13.37 8.59 7.07
CA ALA A 60 -12.99 7.63 8.11
C ALA A 60 -13.31 6.22 7.65
N LYS A 61 -12.31 5.37 7.60
CA LYS A 61 -12.43 3.98 7.14
C LYS A 61 -11.44 3.08 7.86
N GLY A 62 -11.80 1.80 7.95
CA GLY A 62 -10.95 0.82 8.60
C GLY A 62 -11.64 -0.53 8.75
N ILE A 63 -10.95 -1.45 9.45
CA ILE A 63 -11.55 -2.71 9.92
C ILE A 63 -12.27 -2.47 11.23
N ALA A 64 -13.43 -3.06 11.38
CA ALA A 64 -14.21 -2.98 12.60
C ALA A 64 -13.48 -3.69 13.74
N ASN A 65 -12.80 -2.91 14.57
CA ASN A 65 -12.15 -3.36 15.80
C ASN A 65 -13.01 -3.01 17.02
N LYS A 66 -12.61 -3.46 18.20
CA LYS A 66 -13.32 -3.23 19.46
C LYS A 66 -13.63 -1.75 19.70
N ASN A 67 -12.70 -0.83 19.40
CA ASN A 67 -12.90 0.59 19.63
C ASN A 67 -14.00 1.13 18.72
N PHE A 68 -13.92 0.88 17.41
CA PHE A 68 -14.97 1.24 16.47
C PHE A 68 -16.34 0.65 16.85
N LEU A 69 -16.37 -0.63 17.24
CA LEU A 69 -17.61 -1.30 17.62
C LEU A 69 -18.24 -0.66 18.87
N ASN A 70 -17.42 -0.27 19.84
CA ASN A 70 -17.88 0.51 21.00
C ASN A 70 -18.38 1.91 20.61
N ASP A 71 -17.67 2.58 19.67
CA ASP A 71 -18.02 3.93 19.19
C ASP A 71 -19.38 3.97 18.49
N ILE A 72 -19.76 2.88 17.80
CA ILE A 72 -21.08 2.75 17.18
C ILE A 72 -22.17 2.22 18.14
N GLY A 73 -21.84 2.05 19.41
CA GLY A 73 -22.77 1.67 20.46
C GLY A 73 -23.01 0.16 20.62
N LEU A 74 -22.16 -0.68 20.03
CA LEU A 74 -22.23 -2.13 20.23
C LEU A 74 -21.74 -2.48 21.66
N LYS A 75 -22.61 -3.03 22.50
CA LYS A 75 -22.31 -3.37 23.91
C LYS A 75 -22.14 -4.87 24.16
N ASP A 76 -22.50 -5.70 23.18
CA ASP A 76 -22.40 -7.15 23.30
C ASP A 76 -20.95 -7.61 23.16
N SER A 77 -20.32 -7.93 24.28
CA SER A 77 -18.91 -8.36 24.33
C SER A 77 -18.67 -9.68 23.58
N ASN A 78 -19.64 -10.57 23.51
CA ASN A 78 -19.52 -11.83 22.77
C ASN A 78 -19.53 -11.57 21.27
N LEU A 79 -20.41 -10.69 20.79
CA LEU A 79 -20.47 -10.31 19.39
C LEU A 79 -19.22 -9.53 18.97
N ILE A 80 -18.69 -8.64 19.83
CA ILE A 80 -17.41 -7.95 19.61
C ILE A 80 -16.28 -8.99 19.45
N ALA A 81 -16.18 -9.95 20.35
CA ALA A 81 -15.16 -10.99 20.27
C ALA A 81 -15.29 -11.88 19.01
N GLN A 82 -16.52 -12.19 18.59
CA GLN A 82 -16.79 -12.92 17.35
C GLN A 82 -16.32 -12.12 16.12
N ILE A 83 -16.61 -10.82 16.06
CA ILE A 83 -16.19 -9.93 14.97
C ILE A 83 -14.66 -9.83 14.92
N GLU A 84 -14.01 -9.62 16.06
CA GLU A 84 -12.56 -9.57 16.13
C GLU A 84 -11.92 -10.90 15.71
N SER A 85 -12.47 -12.02 16.15
CA SER A 85 -12.02 -13.36 15.75
C SER A 85 -12.19 -13.58 14.25
N HIS A 86 -13.35 -13.23 13.69
CA HIS A 86 -13.61 -13.29 12.24
C HIS A 86 -12.58 -12.45 11.46
N ASN A 87 -12.41 -11.18 11.85
CA ASN A 87 -11.45 -10.28 11.19
C ASN A 87 -10.01 -10.81 11.28
N ARG A 88 -9.61 -11.38 12.44
CA ARG A 88 -8.28 -12.00 12.61
C ARG A 88 -8.09 -13.21 11.71
N THR A 89 -9.09 -14.10 11.63
CA THR A 89 -9.03 -15.31 10.80
C THR A 89 -8.90 -14.97 9.33
N ILE A 90 -9.72 -14.03 8.85
CA ILE A 90 -9.67 -13.57 7.46
C ILE A 90 -8.35 -12.84 7.17
N SER A 91 -7.87 -11.99 8.10
CA SER A 91 -6.59 -11.28 7.94
C SER A 91 -5.39 -12.23 7.91
N ARG A 92 -5.39 -13.30 8.72
CA ARG A 92 -4.36 -14.36 8.65
C ARG A 92 -4.34 -15.02 7.28
N ASN A 93 -5.50 -15.37 6.74
CA ASN A 93 -5.60 -15.97 5.41
C ASN A 93 -5.19 -14.96 4.32
N SER A 94 -5.55 -13.68 4.48
CA SER A 94 -5.22 -12.61 3.53
C SER A 94 -3.75 -12.21 3.57
N SER A 95 -3.09 -12.21 4.73
CA SER A 95 -1.65 -11.88 4.79
C SER A 95 -0.79 -12.96 4.12
N SER A 96 -1.15 -14.25 4.25
CA SER A 96 -0.50 -15.31 3.49
C SER A 96 -0.79 -15.20 1.97
N VAL A 97 -1.97 -14.71 1.59
CA VAL A 97 -2.39 -14.48 0.20
C VAL A 97 -1.70 -13.25 -0.41
N LEU A 98 -1.54 -12.16 0.34
CA LEU A 98 -0.81 -10.96 -0.11
C LEU A 98 0.60 -11.26 -0.63
N TYR A 99 1.32 -12.10 0.09
CA TYR A 99 2.68 -12.51 -0.29
C TYR A 99 2.69 -13.71 -1.23
N GLY A 100 1.76 -14.66 -1.05
CA GLY A 100 1.70 -15.89 -1.83
C GLY A 100 1.14 -15.70 -3.25
N GLU A 101 0.14 -14.87 -3.48
CA GLU A 101 -0.42 -14.62 -4.83
C GLU A 101 0.51 -13.76 -5.68
N ALA A 102 1.03 -12.69 -5.09
CA ALA A 102 1.99 -11.86 -5.81
C ALA A 102 3.30 -12.61 -6.10
N GLN A 103 3.72 -13.47 -5.18
CA GLN A 103 4.90 -14.31 -5.38
C GLN A 103 4.63 -15.43 -6.40
N ARG A 104 3.42 -16.01 -6.43
CA ARG A 104 3.00 -16.99 -7.44
C ARG A 104 2.81 -16.37 -8.82
N GLN A 105 2.24 -15.16 -8.91
CA GLN A 105 2.12 -14.45 -10.18
C GLN A 105 3.48 -13.97 -10.70
N TYR A 106 4.35 -13.51 -9.83
CA TYR A 106 5.75 -13.23 -10.18
C TYR A 106 6.46 -14.49 -10.65
N GLN A 107 6.33 -15.58 -9.90
CA GLN A 107 6.86 -16.89 -10.29
C GLN A 107 6.22 -17.43 -11.57
N SER A 108 4.91 -17.24 -11.82
CA SER A 108 4.27 -17.69 -13.07
C SER A 108 4.70 -16.87 -14.30
N VAL A 109 5.01 -15.59 -14.12
CA VAL A 109 5.55 -14.74 -15.19
C VAL A 109 7.05 -15.01 -15.43
N PHE A 110 7.77 -15.46 -14.39
CA PHE A 110 9.23 -15.72 -14.43
C PHE A 110 9.60 -17.20 -14.19
N SER A 111 8.64 -18.10 -13.88
CA SER A 111 8.87 -19.53 -13.68
C SER A 111 8.60 -20.37 -14.93
N THR A 112 8.83 -19.82 -16.06
CA THR A 112 9.22 -20.73 -17.13
C THR A 112 10.66 -21.14 -16.84
N ASP A 113 10.95 -22.41 -16.98
CA ASP A 113 12.21 -23.13 -16.81
C ASP A 113 13.45 -22.51 -17.46
N ASN A 114 13.49 -21.22 -17.64
CA ASN A 114 14.50 -20.54 -18.40
C ASN A 114 15.14 -19.40 -17.64
N ALA A 115 16.38 -19.64 -17.43
CA ALA A 115 17.44 -18.68 -17.32
C ALA A 115 17.22 -17.65 -16.19
N LEU A 116 17.88 -17.88 -15.13
CA LEU A 116 18.41 -16.82 -14.26
C LEU A 116 18.65 -15.59 -15.14
N VAL A 117 17.82 -14.57 -14.95
CA VAL A 117 18.04 -13.27 -15.57
C VAL A 117 19.46 -12.88 -15.21
N ARG A 118 20.36 -12.88 -16.18
CA ARG A 118 21.73 -12.45 -15.96
C ARG A 118 21.71 -10.94 -15.91
N LEU A 119 21.81 -10.37 -14.72
CA LEU A 119 21.84 -8.92 -14.56
C LEU A 119 22.96 -8.25 -15.38
N SER A 120 24.03 -8.99 -15.70
CA SER A 120 25.07 -8.56 -16.61
C SER A 120 24.55 -8.15 -18.01
N ASP A 121 23.43 -8.71 -18.46
CA ASP A 121 22.83 -8.38 -19.76
C ASP A 121 22.10 -7.02 -19.71
N PHE A 122 21.91 -6.46 -18.51
CA PHE A 122 21.20 -5.20 -18.26
C PHE A 122 22.09 -4.18 -17.52
N THR A 123 23.35 -4.10 -17.89
CA THR A 123 24.39 -3.30 -17.19
C THR A 123 23.97 -1.86 -16.94
N ASP A 124 23.39 -1.16 -17.94
CA ASP A 124 22.96 0.25 -17.78
C ASP A 124 21.87 0.40 -16.73
N LYS A 125 20.90 -0.51 -16.71
CA LYS A 125 19.81 -0.52 -15.73
C LYS A 125 20.34 -0.85 -14.34
N LEU A 126 21.23 -1.83 -14.24
CA LEU A 126 21.86 -2.22 -12.98
C LEU A 126 22.68 -1.07 -12.40
N ASN A 127 23.49 -0.42 -13.22
CA ASN A 127 24.27 0.75 -12.82
C ASN A 127 23.38 1.90 -12.34
N TYR A 128 22.26 2.15 -13.03
CA TYR A 128 21.30 3.15 -12.59
C TYR A 128 20.69 2.81 -11.24
N VAL A 129 20.26 1.57 -11.01
CA VAL A 129 19.71 1.12 -9.73
C VAL A 129 20.76 1.25 -8.61
N ARG A 130 22.00 0.83 -8.86
CA ARG A 130 23.10 0.96 -7.89
C ARG A 130 23.47 2.41 -7.60
N MET A 131 23.44 3.27 -8.61
CA MET A 131 23.65 4.71 -8.42
C MET A 131 22.60 5.30 -7.46
N ARG A 132 21.34 4.85 -7.58
CA ARG A 132 20.22 5.31 -6.73
C ARG A 132 20.27 4.74 -5.31
N LEU A 133 20.66 3.49 -5.15
CA LEU A 133 20.56 2.78 -3.86
C LEU A 133 21.91 2.59 -3.15
N GLY A 134 23.03 2.89 -3.82
CA GLY A 134 24.38 2.57 -3.36
C GLY A 134 24.95 1.30 -4.02
N ASN A 135 26.26 1.27 -4.15
CA ASN A 135 26.96 0.27 -4.97
C ASN A 135 27.11 -1.11 -4.31
N ASN A 136 26.78 -1.25 -3.03
CA ASN A 136 27.12 -2.46 -2.25
C ASN A 136 25.99 -3.49 -2.17
N LEU A 137 24.90 -3.33 -2.96
CA LEU A 137 23.78 -4.24 -2.92
C LEU A 137 24.06 -5.50 -3.75
N PRO A 138 23.95 -6.70 -3.18
CA PRO A 138 24.06 -7.94 -3.93
C PRO A 138 22.95 -8.09 -4.96
N ASP A 139 23.28 -8.65 -6.12
CA ASP A 139 22.33 -8.87 -7.22
C ASP A 139 21.13 -9.73 -6.81
N SER A 140 21.34 -10.70 -5.93
CA SER A 140 20.27 -11.55 -5.39
C SER A 140 19.18 -10.75 -4.65
N TYR A 141 19.55 -9.67 -3.97
CA TYR A 141 18.57 -8.80 -3.31
C TYR A 141 17.78 -7.98 -4.31
N LEU A 142 18.42 -7.44 -5.34
CA LEU A 142 17.75 -6.68 -6.39
C LEU A 142 16.70 -7.54 -7.12
N LEU A 143 17.01 -8.79 -7.40
CA LEU A 143 16.08 -9.75 -8.00
C LEU A 143 14.92 -10.09 -7.04
N SER A 144 15.17 -10.20 -5.73
CA SER A 144 14.14 -10.50 -4.74
C SER A 144 13.12 -9.35 -4.54
N CYS A 145 13.47 -8.13 -4.94
CA CYS A 145 12.67 -6.92 -4.70
C CYS A 145 11.61 -6.63 -5.76
N ARG A 146 11.24 -7.59 -6.60
CA ARG A 146 10.28 -7.40 -7.71
C ARG A 146 10.70 -6.33 -8.72
N LEU A 147 11.99 -6.09 -8.84
CA LEU A 147 12.57 -5.30 -9.94
C LEU A 147 12.52 -6.12 -11.23
N VAL A 148 12.14 -5.47 -12.31
CA VAL A 148 12.02 -6.07 -13.64
C VAL A 148 13.05 -5.42 -14.55
N PHE A 149 14.14 -6.14 -14.82
CA PHE A 149 15.18 -5.71 -15.74
C PHE A 149 14.85 -6.11 -17.18
N ASP A 150 14.34 -7.34 -17.37
CA ASP A 150 13.82 -7.79 -18.65
C ASP A 150 12.32 -7.47 -18.76
N ILE A 151 11.98 -6.51 -19.63
CA ILE A 151 10.61 -6.07 -19.87
C ILE A 151 9.95 -6.86 -21.00
N SER A 152 10.71 -7.65 -21.76
CA SER A 152 10.22 -8.38 -22.93
C SER A 152 8.99 -9.27 -22.67
N PRO A 153 8.82 -9.94 -21.50
CA PRO A 153 7.63 -10.70 -21.20
C PRO A 153 6.34 -9.87 -21.20
N PHE A 154 6.44 -8.55 -21.05
CA PHE A 154 5.32 -7.62 -21.00
C PHE A 154 5.03 -6.90 -22.33
N PHE A 155 5.78 -7.17 -23.38
CA PHE A 155 5.64 -6.51 -24.68
C PHE A 155 4.22 -6.63 -25.25
N GLY A 156 3.57 -7.79 -25.09
CA GLY A 156 2.20 -7.98 -25.52
C GLY A 156 1.21 -7.01 -24.87
N ALA A 157 1.33 -6.80 -23.55
CA ALA A 157 0.50 -5.85 -22.80
C ALA A 157 0.81 -4.39 -23.19
N ILE A 158 2.09 -4.05 -23.34
CA ILE A 158 2.53 -2.71 -23.72
C ILE A 158 2.00 -2.36 -25.11
N ARG A 159 2.15 -3.27 -26.09
CA ARG A 159 1.65 -3.10 -27.46
C ARG A 159 0.13 -2.89 -27.49
N LYS A 160 -0.61 -3.70 -26.73
CA LYS A 160 -2.08 -3.60 -26.65
C LYS A 160 -2.54 -2.23 -26.11
N ILE A 161 -1.86 -1.70 -25.09
CA ILE A 161 -2.27 -0.47 -24.40
C ILE A 161 -1.85 0.80 -25.19
N PHE A 162 -0.60 0.83 -25.68
CA PHE A 162 -0.01 2.02 -26.27
C PHE A 162 0.08 1.99 -27.79
N LYS A 163 -0.33 0.88 -28.44
CA LYS A 163 -0.13 0.64 -29.88
C LYS A 163 1.37 0.78 -30.28
N ALA A 164 2.25 0.36 -29.36
CA ALA A 164 3.69 0.51 -29.49
C ALA A 164 4.23 -0.29 -30.68
N THR A 165 5.16 0.31 -31.43
CA THR A 165 5.92 -0.36 -32.48
C THR A 165 7.02 -1.25 -31.89
N ASP A 166 7.67 -2.07 -32.71
CA ASP A 166 8.82 -2.87 -32.26
C ASP A 166 9.99 -1.97 -31.82
N GLU A 167 10.19 -0.85 -32.48
CA GLU A 167 11.19 0.14 -32.08
C GLU A 167 10.90 0.75 -30.71
N ASP A 168 9.62 1.11 -30.43
CA ASP A 168 9.19 1.60 -29.11
C ASP A 168 9.45 0.56 -28.03
N LEU A 169 9.14 -0.72 -28.30
CA LEU A 169 9.32 -1.81 -27.36
C LEU A 169 10.82 -2.03 -27.05
N MET A 170 11.67 -2.00 -28.06
CA MET A 170 13.11 -2.12 -27.87
C MET A 170 13.70 -0.93 -27.10
N LYS A 171 13.17 0.27 -27.34
CA LYS A 171 13.53 1.47 -26.56
C LYS A 171 13.09 1.35 -25.10
N ILE A 172 11.87 0.88 -24.86
CA ILE A 172 11.38 0.62 -23.49
C ILE A 172 12.26 -0.45 -22.82
N GLN A 173 12.57 -1.55 -23.52
CA GLN A 173 13.47 -2.58 -23.00
C GLN A 173 14.83 -2.03 -22.60
N LYS A 174 15.40 -1.13 -23.40
CA LYS A 174 16.70 -0.55 -23.13
C LYS A 174 16.69 0.50 -22.01
N ASP A 175 15.72 1.40 -22.05
CA ASP A 175 15.74 2.66 -21.31
C ASP A 175 14.92 2.65 -20.01
N TYR A 176 14.25 1.54 -19.66
CA TYR A 176 13.42 1.49 -18.46
C TYR A 176 13.76 0.29 -17.57
N VAL A 177 13.69 0.52 -16.26
CA VAL A 177 13.61 -0.53 -15.25
C VAL A 177 12.17 -0.59 -14.73
N GLY A 178 11.67 -1.80 -14.49
CA GLY A 178 10.29 -2.03 -14.05
C GLY A 178 10.19 -2.36 -12.57
N PHE A 179 9.01 -2.10 -12.01
CA PHE A 179 8.59 -2.49 -10.67
C PHE A 179 7.22 -3.14 -10.77
N LEU A 180 7.12 -4.38 -10.33
CA LEU A 180 5.85 -5.08 -10.34
C LEU A 180 5.05 -4.71 -9.09
N SER A 181 3.78 -4.31 -9.26
CA SER A 181 2.90 -3.97 -8.13
C SER A 181 2.72 -5.13 -7.16
N THR A 182 2.24 -4.83 -5.95
CA THR A 182 2.13 -5.81 -4.86
C THR A 182 1.32 -7.06 -5.21
N ASN A 183 0.32 -6.93 -6.08
CA ASN A 183 -0.50 -8.05 -6.55
C ASN A 183 -0.28 -8.41 -8.04
N GLY A 184 0.75 -7.86 -8.67
CA GLY A 184 1.08 -8.13 -10.08
C GLY A 184 0.13 -7.53 -11.11
N THR A 185 -0.81 -6.64 -10.72
CA THR A 185 -1.79 -6.06 -11.65
C THR A 185 -1.26 -4.84 -12.42
N ALA A 186 -0.13 -4.31 -12.02
CA ALA A 186 0.54 -3.21 -12.71
C ALA A 186 2.05 -3.43 -12.80
N LEU A 187 2.62 -3.00 -13.91
CA LEU A 187 4.05 -2.82 -14.08
C LEU A 187 4.33 -1.31 -14.15
N ILE A 188 5.12 -0.81 -13.23
CA ILE A 188 5.54 0.59 -13.17
C ILE A 188 6.93 0.66 -13.78
N LEU A 189 7.08 1.36 -14.88
CA LEU A 189 8.34 1.53 -15.60
C LEU A 189 8.95 2.90 -15.24
N ARG A 190 10.21 2.88 -14.83
CA ARG A 190 11.01 4.08 -14.57
C ARG A 190 12.08 4.23 -15.63
N CYS A 191 12.11 5.36 -16.34
CA CYS A 191 13.18 5.67 -17.28
C CYS A 191 14.50 5.88 -16.53
N ILE A 192 15.56 5.22 -16.99
CA ILE A 192 16.91 5.34 -16.43
C ILE A 192 17.69 6.54 -17.01
N LYS A 193 17.15 7.16 -18.05
CA LYS A 193 17.72 8.34 -18.69
C LYS A 193 17.03 9.61 -18.22
N GLN A 194 17.70 10.74 -18.43
CA GLN A 194 17.07 12.03 -18.24
C GLN A 194 16.10 12.30 -19.39
N VAL A 195 14.81 12.44 -19.04
CA VAL A 195 13.72 12.66 -19.99
C VAL A 195 12.70 13.62 -19.37
N ASP A 196 11.80 14.16 -20.20
CA ASP A 196 10.66 14.94 -19.76
C ASP A 196 9.85 14.20 -18.70
N SER A 197 9.24 14.93 -17.78
CA SER A 197 8.49 14.37 -16.66
C SER A 197 7.42 13.36 -17.06
N LYS A 198 6.75 13.58 -18.21
CA LYS A 198 5.71 12.71 -18.77
C LYS A 198 6.21 11.32 -19.18
N PHE A 199 7.51 11.18 -19.50
CA PHE A 199 8.13 9.92 -19.89
C PHE A 199 8.96 9.30 -18.77
N ARG A 200 9.07 10.00 -17.64
CA ARG A 200 9.85 9.52 -16.49
C ARG A 200 9.27 8.25 -15.90
N TYR A 201 7.94 8.16 -15.85
CA TYR A 201 7.20 6.98 -15.40
C TYR A 201 6.14 6.59 -16.41
N ILE A 202 6.05 5.28 -16.68
CA ILE A 202 4.98 4.69 -17.48
C ILE A 202 4.32 3.61 -16.62
N ILE A 203 3.00 3.62 -16.51
CA ILE A 203 2.25 2.60 -15.76
C ILE A 203 1.50 1.72 -16.75
N ILE A 204 1.84 0.45 -16.76
CA ILE A 204 1.21 -0.59 -17.57
C ILE A 204 0.20 -1.32 -16.69
N LYS A 205 -1.07 -1.24 -17.05
CA LYS A 205 -2.12 -2.02 -16.41
C LYS A 205 -2.15 -3.42 -17.01
N LEU A 206 -1.71 -4.41 -16.24
CA LEU A 206 -1.65 -5.80 -16.71
C LEU A 206 -2.98 -6.52 -16.57
N TYR A 207 -3.71 -6.24 -15.47
CA TYR A 207 -5.03 -6.81 -15.18
C TYR A 207 -6.00 -5.72 -14.67
N GLU A 208 -7.29 -5.88 -15.03
CA GLU A 208 -8.37 -4.96 -14.61
C GLU A 208 -8.80 -5.22 -13.15
N GLU A 209 -8.97 -6.51 -12.80
CA GLU A 209 -9.44 -6.90 -11.48
C GLU A 209 -8.44 -6.54 -10.40
N ASN A 210 -8.94 -5.95 -9.32
CA ASN A 210 -8.15 -5.56 -8.14
C ASN A 210 -6.92 -4.71 -8.51
N PHE A 211 -7.04 -3.87 -9.55
CA PHE A 211 -5.94 -3.04 -10.02
C PHE A 211 -5.36 -2.20 -8.89
N THR A 212 -4.06 -2.33 -8.68
CA THR A 212 -3.28 -1.44 -7.81
C THR A 212 -1.91 -1.18 -8.41
N LYS A 213 -1.42 0.02 -8.22
CA LYS A 213 -0.05 0.41 -8.56
C LYS A 213 0.86 0.53 -7.33
N ILE A 214 0.36 0.13 -6.16
CA ILE A 214 1.17 0.08 -4.94
C ILE A 214 2.26 -0.97 -5.13
N TYR A 215 3.49 -0.55 -4.93
CA TYR A 215 4.63 -1.45 -4.91
C TYR A 215 4.94 -1.83 -3.46
N SER A 216 5.30 -3.07 -3.21
CA SER A 216 5.71 -3.53 -1.88
C SER A 216 6.96 -4.38 -1.94
N MET A 217 7.80 -4.25 -0.91
CA MET A 217 8.89 -5.18 -0.67
C MET A 217 8.35 -6.55 -0.25
N PRO A 218 8.96 -7.66 -0.67
CA PRO A 218 8.57 -9.01 -0.27
C PRO A 218 9.11 -9.35 1.12
N THR A 219 8.61 -8.65 2.14
CA THR A 219 8.95 -8.93 3.54
C THR A 219 7.84 -9.75 4.20
N SER A 220 8.18 -10.59 5.16
CA SER A 220 7.20 -11.33 5.97
C SER A 220 7.10 -10.69 7.35
N VAL A 221 5.86 -10.38 7.78
CA VAL A 221 5.59 -9.77 9.09
C VAL A 221 4.46 -10.52 9.76
N ASN A 222 4.66 -10.89 11.02
CA ASN A 222 3.59 -11.45 11.84
C ASN A 222 2.80 -10.32 12.51
N ILE A 223 1.76 -9.84 11.83
CA ILE A 223 0.89 -8.76 12.32
C ILE A 223 0.06 -9.14 13.57
N MET A 224 0.12 -10.40 14.00
CA MET A 224 -0.66 -10.90 15.12
C MET A 224 0.09 -10.85 16.44
N GLU A 225 1.40 -10.79 16.42
CA GLU A 225 2.23 -10.84 17.63
C GLU A 225 2.56 -9.45 18.16
N GLN A 226 2.72 -8.49 17.26
CA GLN A 226 3.04 -7.10 17.62
C GLN A 226 2.53 -6.13 16.55
N ALA A 227 2.41 -4.86 16.89
CA ALA A 227 2.12 -3.80 15.93
C ALA A 227 3.27 -3.73 14.90
N PRO A 228 3.00 -3.98 13.61
CA PRO A 228 4.04 -3.98 12.60
C PRO A 228 4.59 -2.57 12.36
N GLU A 229 5.87 -2.49 12.02
CA GLU A 229 6.40 -1.29 11.39
C GLU A 229 5.87 -1.20 9.96
N VAL A 230 5.30 -0.06 9.61
CA VAL A 230 4.76 0.23 8.27
C VAL A 230 5.46 1.46 7.73
N HIS A 231 6.11 1.30 6.58
CA HIS A 231 6.86 2.35 5.91
C HIS A 231 6.18 2.66 4.58
N ILE A 232 5.82 3.93 4.35
CA ILE A 232 5.19 4.39 3.10
C ILE A 232 5.99 5.55 2.54
N THR A 233 6.39 5.43 1.27
CA THR A 233 7.05 6.47 0.49
C THR A 233 6.22 6.84 -0.74
N GLU A 234 6.60 7.90 -1.46
CA GLU A 234 6.00 8.25 -2.73
C GLU A 234 6.46 7.30 -3.84
N GLY A 235 7.76 7.09 -3.99
CA GLY A 235 8.37 6.37 -5.10
C GLY A 235 8.97 5.01 -4.72
N GLN A 236 9.21 4.18 -5.74
CA GLN A 236 9.76 2.83 -5.57
C GLN A 236 11.23 2.88 -5.10
N PHE A 237 12.03 3.80 -5.63
CA PHE A 237 13.42 3.95 -5.20
C PHE A 237 13.52 4.44 -3.77
N ASP A 238 12.56 5.27 -3.32
CA ASP A 238 12.53 5.76 -1.95
C ASP A 238 12.33 4.60 -0.96
N ILE A 239 11.34 3.74 -1.23
CA ILE A 239 11.08 2.61 -0.33
C ILE A 239 12.20 1.56 -0.35
N LEU A 240 12.85 1.37 -1.51
CA LEU A 240 14.02 0.50 -1.60
C LEU A 240 15.18 1.07 -0.77
N SER A 241 15.45 2.36 -0.88
CA SER A 241 16.51 3.01 -0.08
C SER A 241 16.18 3.00 1.40
N VAL A 242 14.93 3.29 1.80
CA VAL A 242 14.50 3.15 3.20
C VAL A 242 14.75 1.74 3.70
N TYR A 243 14.37 0.72 2.95
CA TYR A 243 14.57 -0.68 3.34
C TYR A 243 16.03 -1.07 3.46
N PHE A 244 16.84 -0.80 2.44
CA PHE A 244 18.24 -1.21 2.39
C PHE A 244 19.15 -0.33 3.25
N ASN A 245 19.02 0.98 3.13
CA ASN A 245 19.98 1.92 3.69
C ASN A 245 19.61 2.35 5.11
N MET A 246 18.34 2.66 5.36
CA MET A 246 17.92 3.22 6.65
C MET A 246 17.51 2.14 7.64
N LYS A 247 16.82 1.10 7.20
CA LYS A 247 16.27 0.04 8.08
C LYS A 247 17.08 -1.25 8.05
N GLN A 248 18.16 -1.30 7.29
CA GLN A 248 19.07 -2.46 7.21
C GLN A 248 18.32 -3.78 6.96
N MET A 249 17.33 -3.74 6.07
CA MET A 249 16.48 -4.88 5.71
C MET A 249 15.69 -5.46 6.90
N SER A 250 15.30 -4.63 7.87
CA SER A 250 14.51 -5.05 9.02
C SER A 250 13.13 -5.58 8.60
N ASN A 251 12.54 -6.42 9.44
CA ASN A 251 11.17 -6.87 9.25
C ASN A 251 10.20 -5.70 9.39
N GLY A 252 9.31 -5.55 8.41
CA GLY A 252 8.33 -4.49 8.36
C GLY A 252 7.52 -4.59 7.07
N ILE A 253 6.54 -3.73 6.93
CA ILE A 253 5.73 -3.57 5.71
C ILE A 253 6.25 -2.33 4.98
N TYR A 254 6.81 -2.51 3.80
CA TYR A 254 7.44 -1.46 3.02
C TYR A 254 6.67 -1.23 1.72
N LEU A 255 6.14 -0.02 1.51
CA LEU A 255 5.23 0.31 0.42
C LEU A 255 5.59 1.61 -0.27
N ALA A 256 5.54 1.62 -1.59
CA ALA A 256 5.55 2.84 -2.39
C ALA A 256 4.17 3.10 -2.97
N ALA A 257 3.70 4.34 -2.80
CA ALA A 257 2.37 4.77 -3.25
C ALA A 257 2.26 4.97 -4.77
N SER A 258 3.40 5.05 -5.48
CA SER A 258 3.49 5.38 -6.90
C SER A 258 2.82 6.71 -7.24
N GLY A 259 3.29 7.78 -6.58
CA GLY A 259 2.78 9.16 -6.59
C GLY A 259 2.11 9.54 -5.27
N ASN A 260 1.56 10.75 -5.18
CA ASN A 260 0.97 11.35 -3.96
C ASN A 260 -0.27 10.59 -3.43
N LYS A 261 -0.22 9.26 -3.33
CA LYS A 261 -1.36 8.41 -2.96
C LYS A 261 -1.20 7.77 -1.57
N TYR A 262 -0.55 8.47 -0.64
CA TYR A 262 -0.34 8.00 0.74
C TYR A 262 -1.63 7.50 1.40
N LEU A 263 -2.71 8.29 1.30
CA LEU A 263 -4.00 7.92 1.90
C LEU A 263 -4.59 6.64 1.28
N ALA A 264 -4.50 6.49 -0.05
CA ALA A 264 -4.96 5.28 -0.72
C ALA A 264 -4.12 4.06 -0.34
N THR A 265 -2.79 4.24 -0.17
CA THR A 265 -1.87 3.19 0.25
C THR A 265 -2.13 2.79 1.71
N LEU A 266 -2.33 3.75 2.61
CA LEU A 266 -2.72 3.47 3.99
C LEU A 266 -4.05 2.74 4.06
N SER A 267 -5.04 3.16 3.26
CA SER A 267 -6.34 2.49 3.18
C SER A 267 -6.22 1.05 2.67
N TYR A 268 -5.33 0.81 1.72
CA TYR A 268 -5.04 -0.54 1.23
C TYR A 268 -4.50 -1.44 2.35
N ILE A 269 -3.56 -0.97 3.17
CA ILE A 269 -3.02 -1.74 4.30
C ILE A 269 -4.12 -2.03 5.33
N ILE A 270 -4.89 -1.01 5.69
CA ILE A 270 -5.99 -1.15 6.65
C ILE A 270 -7.01 -2.18 6.14
N SER A 271 -7.30 -2.18 4.83
CA SER A 271 -8.19 -3.16 4.21
C SER A 271 -7.66 -4.60 4.25
N LYS A 272 -6.36 -4.77 4.49
CA LYS A 272 -5.70 -6.07 4.65
C LYS A 272 -5.55 -6.51 6.11
N GLY A 273 -6.09 -5.77 7.04
CA GLY A 273 -6.13 -6.14 8.45
C GLY A 273 -5.07 -5.50 9.33
N VAL A 274 -4.21 -4.66 8.78
CA VAL A 274 -3.21 -3.94 9.57
C VAL A 274 -3.85 -2.68 10.13
N ILE A 275 -4.21 -2.69 11.40
CA ILE A 275 -4.94 -1.60 12.09
C ILE A 275 -4.13 -0.95 13.20
N ASP A 276 -3.44 -1.71 14.01
CA ASP A 276 -2.53 -1.19 15.04
C ASP A 276 -1.10 -1.26 14.48
N MET A 277 -0.44 -0.15 14.27
CA MET A 277 0.83 -0.09 13.55
C MET A 277 1.75 1.03 14.01
N ASN A 278 3.05 0.84 13.80
CA ASN A 278 4.04 1.89 13.89
C ASN A 278 4.22 2.48 12.48
N LEU A 279 3.46 3.55 12.18
CA LEU A 279 3.37 4.14 10.84
C LEU A 279 4.48 5.17 10.61
N ASN A 280 5.32 4.92 9.62
CA ASN A 280 6.39 5.79 9.18
C ASN A 280 6.08 6.30 7.76
N LEU A 281 5.89 7.61 7.61
CA LEU A 281 5.56 8.26 6.35
C LEU A 281 6.72 9.13 5.89
N TYR A 282 7.25 8.85 4.71
CA TYR A 282 8.43 9.49 4.13
C TYR A 282 7.99 10.41 3.01
N PHE A 283 8.09 11.73 3.22
CA PHE A 283 7.65 12.73 2.25
C PHE A 283 8.83 13.34 1.50
N ASP A 284 8.64 13.59 0.20
CA ASP A 284 9.59 14.33 -0.60
C ASP A 284 9.81 15.74 -0.02
N ASN A 285 11.02 16.26 -0.13
CA ASN A 285 11.37 17.60 0.33
C ASN A 285 11.11 18.64 -0.76
N ASP A 286 9.85 18.69 -1.22
CA ASP A 286 9.35 19.67 -2.18
C ASP A 286 7.92 20.11 -1.83
N ASP A 287 7.33 20.98 -2.68
CA ASP A 287 5.97 21.50 -2.47
C ASP A 287 4.92 20.39 -2.50
N ALA A 288 5.06 19.40 -3.38
CA ALA A 288 4.12 18.28 -3.49
C ALA A 288 4.16 17.39 -2.25
N GLY A 289 5.36 17.07 -1.76
CA GLY A 289 5.55 16.34 -0.50
C GLY A 289 5.02 17.10 0.69
N SER A 290 5.20 18.43 0.74
CA SER A 290 4.65 19.29 1.80
C SER A 290 3.11 19.35 1.79
N ILE A 291 2.47 19.28 0.61
CA ILE A 291 1.02 19.15 0.49
C ILE A 291 0.55 17.79 1.00
N SER A 292 1.24 16.72 0.60
CA SER A 292 0.93 15.34 1.03
C SER A 292 1.06 15.19 2.55
N GLU A 293 2.10 15.76 3.15
CA GLU A 293 2.30 15.82 4.60
C GLU A 293 1.13 16.47 5.33
N LYS A 294 0.71 17.67 4.88
CA LYS A 294 -0.45 18.39 5.44
C LYS A 294 -1.74 17.59 5.31
N GLN A 295 -1.97 16.94 4.16
CA GLN A 295 -3.15 16.10 3.94
C GLN A 295 -3.17 14.90 4.89
N MET A 296 -2.04 14.22 5.05
CA MET A 296 -1.92 13.09 5.98
C MET A 296 -2.10 13.52 7.43
N LEU A 297 -1.51 14.65 7.84
CA LEU A 297 -1.70 15.19 9.18
C LEU A 297 -3.17 15.52 9.46
N SER A 298 -3.85 16.16 8.50
CA SER A 298 -5.28 16.48 8.61
C SER A 298 -6.13 15.19 8.72
N PHE A 299 -5.83 14.17 7.89
CA PHE A 299 -6.53 12.90 7.94
C PHE A 299 -6.34 12.19 9.29
N ILE A 300 -5.10 12.13 9.81
CA ILE A 300 -4.77 11.50 11.09
C ILE A 300 -5.50 12.19 12.24
N LYS A 301 -5.45 13.54 12.28
CA LYS A 301 -6.15 14.34 13.30
C LYS A 301 -7.66 14.15 13.25
N GLY A 302 -8.24 14.14 12.04
CA GLY A 302 -9.68 13.93 11.83
C GLY A 302 -10.15 12.52 12.18
N ASN A 303 -9.22 11.55 12.26
CA ASN A 303 -9.51 10.13 12.52
C ASN A 303 -8.69 9.60 13.72
N ALA A 304 -8.47 10.43 14.75
CA ALA A 304 -7.57 10.12 15.87
C ALA A 304 -7.89 8.77 16.56
N ARG A 305 -9.17 8.38 16.63
CA ARG A 305 -9.59 7.09 17.19
C ARG A 305 -9.16 5.89 16.35
N LEU A 306 -9.09 6.04 15.01
CA LEU A 306 -8.58 4.99 14.12
C LEU A 306 -7.12 4.64 14.43
N PHE A 307 -6.36 5.64 14.90
CA PHE A 307 -4.94 5.52 15.20
C PHE A 307 -4.63 5.49 16.70
N GLU A 308 -5.61 5.16 17.56
CA GLU A 308 -5.44 5.27 19.03
C GLU A 308 -4.27 4.43 19.54
N ARG A 309 -4.04 3.26 18.94
CA ARG A 309 -2.96 2.33 19.30
C ARG A 309 -1.77 2.35 18.34
N SER A 310 -1.73 3.30 17.44
CA SER A 310 -0.65 3.45 16.47
C SER A 310 0.32 4.53 16.90
N SER A 311 1.60 4.32 16.71
CA SER A 311 2.59 5.41 16.67
C SER A 311 2.69 5.95 15.24
N ILE A 312 2.90 7.25 15.08
CA ILE A 312 2.95 7.88 13.76
C ILE A 312 4.14 8.83 13.70
N THR A 313 4.99 8.58 12.71
CA THR A 313 6.22 9.34 12.51
C THR A 313 6.29 9.82 11.06
N PHE A 314 6.59 11.09 10.89
CA PHE A 314 6.86 11.72 9.60
C PHE A 314 8.36 11.89 9.42
N HIS A 315 8.82 11.58 8.22
CA HIS A 315 10.21 11.64 7.82
C HIS A 315 10.36 12.56 6.60
N LYS A 316 11.42 13.34 6.57
CA LYS A 316 11.78 14.19 5.43
C LYS A 316 13.29 14.21 5.26
N ASN A 317 13.77 13.90 4.06
CA ASN A 317 15.19 14.03 3.76
C ASN A 317 15.52 15.51 3.54
N ILE A 318 16.31 16.11 4.44
CA ILE A 318 16.68 17.52 4.33
C ILE A 318 17.94 17.76 3.51
N LYS A 319 18.67 16.70 3.17
CA LYS A 319 19.89 16.75 2.36
C LYS A 319 19.61 16.61 0.87
N ASP A 320 18.55 15.89 0.51
CA ASP A 320 18.12 15.70 -0.88
C ASP A 320 16.60 15.88 -1.01
N LYS A 321 16.11 15.87 -2.24
CA LYS A 321 14.69 15.99 -2.55
C LYS A 321 13.88 14.80 -2.05
N ASP A 322 14.38 13.58 -2.24
CA ASP A 322 13.69 12.33 -1.95
C ASP A 322 14.59 11.37 -1.14
N PHE A 323 14.06 10.21 -0.76
CA PHE A 323 14.81 9.16 -0.06
C PHE A 323 15.43 8.14 -1.02
N GLY A 324 15.13 8.19 -2.31
CA GLY A 324 15.62 7.24 -3.31
C GLY A 324 17.06 7.52 -3.75
N VAL A 325 17.94 7.77 -2.80
CA VAL A 325 19.35 8.14 -2.97
C VAL A 325 20.24 7.28 -2.06
N PRO A 326 21.57 7.25 -2.28
CA PRO A 326 22.52 6.58 -1.38
C PRO A 326 22.44 7.13 0.05
N LEU A 327 22.87 6.32 1.02
CA LEU A 327 22.77 6.64 2.45
C LEU A 327 23.47 7.96 2.85
N ASP A 328 24.61 8.23 2.24
CA ASP A 328 25.37 9.46 2.48
C ASP A 328 24.66 10.74 1.99
N MET A 329 23.62 10.59 1.16
CA MET A 329 22.73 11.65 0.69
C MET A 329 21.44 11.76 1.52
N ILE A 330 21.31 11.01 2.62
CA ILE A 330 20.12 11.03 3.47
C ILE A 330 20.47 11.71 4.80
N GLU A 331 19.71 12.75 5.12
CA GLU A 331 19.65 13.34 6.47
C GLU A 331 18.17 13.41 6.87
N ASP A 332 17.75 12.47 7.69
CA ASP A 332 16.34 12.23 8.02
C ASP A 332 15.88 13.16 9.15
N LYS A 333 15.07 14.16 8.80
CA LYS A 333 14.35 14.97 9.76
C LYS A 333 13.07 14.26 10.21
N ILE A 334 13.04 13.86 11.46
CA ILE A 334 11.96 13.10 12.07
C ILE A 334 11.00 14.00 12.85
N THR A 335 9.70 13.86 12.60
CA THR A 335 8.64 14.53 13.35
C THR A 335 7.66 13.49 13.90
N ARG A 336 7.60 13.30 15.21
CA ARG A 336 6.62 12.41 15.85
C ARG A 336 5.28 13.12 15.93
N ILE A 337 4.24 12.50 15.37
CA ILE A 337 2.88 13.02 15.36
C ILE A 337 2.08 12.43 16.51
N LYS A 338 2.38 11.15 16.82
CA LYS A 338 1.75 10.40 17.90
C LYS A 338 2.66 9.25 18.36
#